data_6276f5a576560d34162aec52332b130f
#
_entry.id   6276f5a576560d34162aec52332b130f
#
_cell.length_a   1.000
_cell.length_b   1.000
_cell.length_c   1.000
_cell.angle_alpha   90.00
_cell.angle_beta   90.00
_cell.angle_gamma   90.00
#
_symmetry.space_group_name_H-M   'P 1'
#
loop_
_entity.id
_entity.type
_entity.pdbx_description
1 polymer ?
#
loop_
_entity_poly.entity_id
_entity_poly.type
_entity_poly.pdbx_seq_one_letter_code
_entity_poly.pdbx_strand_id
1 'polypeptide(L)'
;LNEEGALFKSYIDGSTHILSPEKSIEVQRNLGADFILVFDECTPYNVDKIYTSDSMLRSHRWSLRSINAFNSKLNYNPKNGSAGRQEMYGIIQGGIYRDLREESIEFNTKKINTFGIAIGGSLGSNKDEMKDIVHFTSSKLDNTRPVHLLGIGDPRDIWDFVADGIDTFDCVSPTRIARHGSALVKGKQGKINLKNVKYKNNLNPIDNECNCYTCKNFTLAYLYHLFSAQELLGLQLSLIHI
;
A
#
# COMPACT_ATOMS: atom_id res chain seq x y z
N LEU A 1 11.02 -8.78 16.24
CA LEU A 1 10.97 -9.76 15.14
C LEU A 1 11.97 -10.89 15.38
N ASN A 2 11.62 -12.09 15.00
CA ASN A 2 12.49 -13.26 14.98
C ASN A 2 12.13 -14.16 13.79
N GLU A 3 12.74 -15.31 13.65
CA GLU A 3 12.49 -16.22 12.51
C GLU A 3 11.05 -16.75 12.48
N GLU A 4 10.39 -16.87 13.64
CA GLU A 4 9.00 -17.33 13.74
C GLU A 4 7.99 -16.32 13.23
N GLY A 5 8.24 -15.02 13.44
CA GLY A 5 7.33 -13.96 13.03
C GLY A 5 7.49 -12.67 13.84
N ALA A 6 6.43 -11.87 13.82
CA ALA A 6 6.32 -10.61 14.52
C ALA A 6 5.50 -10.79 15.83
N LEU A 7 6.17 -10.64 16.97
CA LEU A 7 5.53 -10.61 18.28
C LEU A 7 5.07 -9.18 18.59
N PHE A 8 3.81 -9.00 18.96
CA PHE A 8 3.26 -7.71 19.34
C PHE A 8 2.16 -7.83 20.40
N LYS A 9 1.83 -6.71 21.02
CA LYS A 9 0.69 -6.61 21.95
C LYS A 9 -0.46 -5.85 21.28
N SER A 10 -1.68 -6.37 21.44
CA SER A 10 -2.90 -5.66 21.06
C SER A 10 -3.02 -4.36 21.88
N TYR A 11 -3.27 -3.25 21.20
CA TYR A 11 -3.56 -1.97 21.86
C TYR A 11 -4.97 -1.90 22.46
N ILE A 12 -5.84 -2.86 22.11
CA ILE A 12 -7.23 -2.90 22.58
C ILE A 12 -7.32 -3.53 23.97
N ASP A 13 -6.65 -4.65 24.18
CA ASP A 13 -6.77 -5.46 25.38
C ASP A 13 -5.44 -5.91 26.00
N GLY A 14 -4.30 -5.51 25.40
CA GLY A 14 -2.97 -5.88 25.86
C GLY A 14 -2.56 -7.32 25.63
N SER A 15 -3.39 -8.12 24.98
CA SER A 15 -3.07 -9.53 24.66
C SER A 15 -1.85 -9.62 23.74
N THR A 16 -1.04 -10.66 23.96
CA THR A 16 0.17 -10.90 23.17
C THR A 16 -0.14 -11.81 21.99
N HIS A 17 0.27 -11.40 20.81
CA HIS A 17 0.07 -12.12 19.55
C HIS A 17 1.39 -12.32 18.83
N ILE A 18 1.50 -13.41 18.07
CA ILE A 18 2.54 -13.62 17.09
C ILE A 18 1.90 -13.70 15.70
N LEU A 19 2.37 -12.86 14.78
CA LEU A 19 2.02 -12.92 13.36
C LEU A 19 3.14 -13.63 12.63
N SER A 20 2.92 -14.90 12.32
CA SER A 20 3.82 -15.70 11.48
C SER A 20 3.41 -15.62 10.01
N PRO A 21 4.27 -16.05 9.06
CA PRO A 21 3.88 -16.17 7.65
C PRO A 21 2.60 -16.98 7.45
N GLU A 22 2.47 -18.12 8.12
CA GLU A 22 1.29 -18.98 8.03
C GLU A 22 0.03 -18.28 8.55
N LYS A 23 0.17 -17.57 9.69
CA LYS A 23 -0.95 -16.82 10.27
C LYS A 23 -1.36 -15.65 9.42
N SER A 24 -0.41 -14.98 8.80
CA SER A 24 -0.69 -13.89 7.83
C SER A 24 -1.51 -14.39 6.65
N ILE A 25 -1.15 -15.54 6.09
CA ILE A 25 -1.90 -16.14 4.97
C ILE A 25 -3.29 -16.58 5.42
N GLU A 26 -3.44 -17.19 6.60
CA GLU A 26 -4.75 -17.54 7.17
C GLU A 26 -5.66 -16.30 7.28
N VAL A 27 -5.13 -15.19 7.82
CA VAL A 27 -5.88 -13.93 7.97
C VAL A 27 -6.30 -13.38 6.61
N GLN A 28 -5.38 -13.30 5.64
CA GLN A 28 -5.67 -12.79 4.31
C GLN A 28 -6.71 -13.65 3.56
N ARG A 29 -6.68 -14.97 3.75
CA ARG A 29 -7.71 -15.87 3.23
C ARG A 29 -9.08 -15.62 3.87
N ASN A 30 -9.12 -15.45 5.19
CA ASN A 30 -10.36 -15.21 5.91
C ASN A 30 -10.98 -13.83 5.59
N LEU A 31 -10.16 -12.83 5.27
CA LEU A 31 -10.61 -11.53 4.77
C LEU A 31 -11.19 -11.60 3.35
N GLY A 32 -10.81 -12.60 2.56
CA GLY A 32 -11.35 -12.81 1.22
C GLY A 32 -10.83 -11.83 0.17
N ALA A 33 -9.65 -11.23 0.36
CA ALA A 33 -9.03 -10.38 -0.66
C ALA A 33 -8.68 -11.18 -1.92
N ASP A 34 -8.88 -10.59 -3.11
CA ASP A 34 -8.56 -11.23 -4.38
C ASP A 34 -7.03 -11.38 -4.56
N PHE A 35 -6.28 -10.36 -4.16
CA PHE A 35 -4.83 -10.36 -4.16
C PHE A 35 -4.30 -10.33 -2.73
N ILE A 36 -3.36 -11.21 -2.44
CA ILE A 36 -2.70 -11.32 -1.15
C ILE A 36 -1.18 -11.26 -1.34
N LEU A 37 -0.47 -10.95 -0.27
CA LEU A 37 0.97 -10.83 -0.31
C LEU A 37 1.63 -11.86 0.62
N VAL A 38 2.82 -12.31 0.25
CA VAL A 38 3.68 -13.04 1.18
C VAL A 38 3.97 -12.18 2.41
N PHE A 39 4.21 -12.81 3.55
CA PHE A 39 4.62 -12.07 4.75
C PHE A 39 6.10 -11.68 4.64
N ASP A 40 6.41 -10.42 4.92
CA ASP A 40 7.74 -9.86 4.79
C ASP A 40 8.14 -9.00 5.99
N GLU A 41 9.40 -8.68 6.09
CA GLU A 41 9.92 -7.64 6.97
C GLU A 41 10.19 -6.38 6.14
N CYS A 42 9.36 -5.35 6.33
CA CYS A 42 9.60 -4.03 5.74
C CYS A 42 10.78 -3.37 6.44
N THR A 43 11.95 -3.40 5.81
CA THR A 43 13.19 -2.87 6.37
C THR A 43 13.12 -1.34 6.54
N PRO A 44 13.38 -0.77 7.73
CA PRO A 44 13.44 0.68 7.91
C PRO A 44 14.55 1.32 7.07
N TYR A 45 14.37 2.60 6.71
CA TYR A 45 15.38 3.32 5.92
C TYR A 45 16.70 3.53 6.68
N ASN A 46 16.64 3.79 7.96
CA ASN A 46 17.78 4.20 8.79
C ASN A 46 18.59 3.04 9.38
N VAL A 47 18.64 1.92 8.70
CA VAL A 47 19.46 0.75 9.08
C VAL A 47 20.59 0.54 8.08
N ASP A 48 21.64 -0.15 8.54
CA ASP A 48 22.80 -0.45 7.70
C ASP A 48 22.53 -1.56 6.67
N LYS A 49 23.50 -1.78 5.80
CA LYS A 49 23.41 -2.80 4.73
C LYS A 49 23.35 -4.23 5.29
N ILE A 50 24.01 -4.49 6.42
CA ILE A 50 24.03 -5.82 7.05
C ILE A 50 22.65 -6.17 7.53
N TYR A 51 22.01 -5.29 8.30
CA TYR A 51 20.62 -5.49 8.74
C TYR A 51 19.66 -5.60 7.54
N THR A 52 19.84 -4.77 6.51
CA THR A 52 19.01 -4.82 5.30
C THR A 52 19.11 -6.17 4.60
N SER A 53 20.32 -6.73 4.52
CA SER A 53 20.54 -8.07 3.95
C SER A 53 19.87 -9.17 4.80
N ASP A 54 20.04 -9.14 6.12
CA ASP A 54 19.45 -10.12 7.02
C ASP A 54 17.91 -10.08 6.99
N SER A 55 17.33 -8.88 6.96
CA SER A 55 15.90 -8.64 6.83
C SER A 55 15.34 -9.14 5.48
N MET A 56 16.06 -8.86 4.39
CA MET A 56 15.72 -9.37 3.05
C MET A 56 15.73 -10.90 3.02
N LEU A 57 16.79 -11.53 3.52
CA LEU A 57 16.91 -13.00 3.56
C LEU A 57 15.83 -13.63 4.45
N ARG A 58 15.44 -12.98 5.56
CA ARG A 58 14.30 -13.40 6.37
C ARG A 58 13.01 -13.33 5.57
N SER A 59 12.78 -12.24 4.85
CA SER A 59 11.62 -12.09 3.97
C SER A 59 11.57 -13.18 2.89
N HIS A 60 12.72 -13.60 2.33
CA HIS A 60 12.77 -14.72 1.39
C HIS A 60 12.32 -16.05 2.06
N ARG A 61 12.80 -16.35 3.26
CA ARG A 61 12.38 -17.55 4.00
C ARG A 61 10.90 -17.51 4.36
N TRP A 62 10.41 -16.34 4.79
CA TRP A 62 8.98 -16.12 5.08
C TRP A 62 8.09 -16.20 3.83
N SER A 63 8.60 -15.78 2.68
CA SER A 63 7.90 -15.96 1.40
C SER A 63 7.66 -17.43 1.08
N LEU A 64 8.67 -18.29 1.26
CA LEU A 64 8.52 -19.73 1.07
C LEU A 64 7.49 -20.34 2.03
N ARG A 65 7.52 -19.94 3.30
CA ARG A 65 6.53 -20.38 4.31
C ARG A 65 5.11 -19.91 3.93
N SER A 66 4.98 -18.65 3.48
CA SER A 66 3.70 -18.09 3.01
C SER A 66 3.14 -18.88 1.82
N ILE A 67 3.97 -19.17 0.82
CA ILE A 67 3.58 -19.95 -0.37
C ILE A 67 3.17 -21.36 0.02
N ASN A 68 3.90 -22.02 0.92
CA ASN A 68 3.54 -23.36 1.41
C ASN A 68 2.21 -23.35 2.15
N ALA A 69 1.96 -22.36 3.01
CA ALA A 69 0.69 -22.19 3.70
C ALA A 69 -0.47 -21.92 2.72
N PHE A 70 -0.22 -21.10 1.71
CA PHE A 70 -1.20 -20.82 0.66
C PHE A 70 -1.59 -22.07 -0.13
N ASN A 71 -0.59 -22.85 -0.56
CA ASN A 71 -0.81 -24.07 -1.35
C ASN A 71 -1.42 -25.21 -0.55
N SER A 72 -1.10 -25.33 0.73
CA SER A 72 -1.63 -26.38 1.61
C SER A 72 -3.10 -26.19 1.98
N LYS A 73 -3.67 -24.98 1.73
CA LYS A 73 -5.02 -24.60 2.15
C LYS A 73 -5.30 -24.82 3.65
N LEU A 74 -4.25 -24.84 4.47
CA LEU A 74 -4.38 -24.97 5.92
C LEU A 74 -5.27 -23.86 6.47
N ASN A 75 -6.21 -24.25 7.35
CA ASN A 75 -7.13 -23.33 8.04
C ASN A 75 -8.06 -22.50 7.13
N TYR A 76 -8.19 -22.86 5.86
CA TYR A 76 -9.21 -22.25 5.01
C TYR A 76 -10.60 -22.72 5.42
N ASN A 77 -11.42 -21.81 5.95
CA ASN A 77 -12.81 -22.09 6.29
C ASN A 77 -13.76 -21.40 5.30
N PRO A 78 -14.27 -22.11 4.28
CA PRO A 78 -15.15 -21.53 3.28
C PRO A 78 -16.50 -21.04 3.83
N LYS A 79 -16.82 -21.32 5.10
CA LYS A 79 -18.06 -20.84 5.73
C LYS A 79 -18.05 -19.34 6.06
N ASN A 80 -16.89 -18.70 6.11
CA ASN A 80 -16.77 -17.28 6.43
C ASN A 80 -16.84 -16.36 5.19
N GLY A 81 -17.35 -16.85 4.09
CA GLY A 81 -17.35 -16.20 2.80
C GLY A 81 -16.30 -16.86 1.91
N SER A 82 -16.70 -17.32 0.75
CA SER A 82 -15.73 -17.81 -0.21
C SER A 82 -14.92 -16.63 -0.70
N ALA A 83 -13.68 -16.52 -0.27
CA ALA A 83 -12.73 -15.90 -1.17
C ALA A 83 -12.88 -16.63 -2.51
N GLY A 84 -13.18 -15.91 -3.54
CA GLY A 84 -13.13 -16.44 -4.89
C GLY A 84 -11.72 -16.96 -5.18
N ARG A 85 -11.31 -16.95 -6.41
CA ARG A 85 -9.91 -17.22 -6.76
C ARG A 85 -9.02 -16.13 -6.14
N GLN A 86 -8.10 -16.52 -5.26
CA GLN A 86 -7.09 -15.63 -4.69
C GLN A 86 -5.76 -15.88 -5.39
N GLU A 87 -5.02 -14.81 -5.62
CA GLU A 87 -3.67 -14.84 -6.20
C GLU A 87 -2.68 -14.15 -5.27
N MET A 88 -1.42 -14.60 -5.29
CA MET A 88 -0.40 -14.14 -4.35
C MET A 88 0.71 -13.37 -5.07
N TYR A 89 1.15 -12.26 -4.44
CA TYR A 89 2.33 -11.50 -4.84
C TYR A 89 3.52 -11.86 -3.96
N GLY A 90 4.69 -12.06 -4.60
CA GLY A 90 5.99 -12.03 -3.92
C GLY A 90 6.45 -10.60 -3.69
N ILE A 91 7.39 -10.37 -2.78
CA ILE A 91 7.86 -9.02 -2.44
C ILE A 91 9.37 -8.92 -2.62
N ILE A 92 9.81 -7.94 -3.41
CA ILE A 92 11.22 -7.58 -3.55
C ILE A 92 11.61 -6.64 -2.41
N GLN A 93 12.64 -7.00 -1.67
CA GLN A 93 13.26 -6.22 -0.61
C GLN A 93 14.68 -5.79 -1.01
N GLY A 94 15.48 -5.19 -0.12
CA GLY A 94 16.88 -4.83 -0.35
C GLY A 94 17.19 -3.34 -0.12
N GLY A 95 16.20 -2.53 0.36
CA GLY A 95 16.40 -1.12 0.66
C GLY A 95 16.86 -0.33 -0.57
N ILE A 96 17.87 0.52 -0.37
CA ILE A 96 18.49 1.31 -1.44
C ILE A 96 19.71 0.62 -2.08
N TYR A 97 20.03 -0.60 -1.65
CA TYR A 97 21.22 -1.30 -2.11
C TYR A 97 20.91 -2.12 -3.36
N ARG A 98 21.49 -1.72 -4.49
CA ARG A 98 21.20 -2.32 -5.80
C ARG A 98 21.57 -3.81 -5.88
N ASP A 99 22.67 -4.23 -5.26
CA ASP A 99 23.09 -5.62 -5.20
C ASP A 99 22.10 -6.50 -4.42
N LEU A 100 21.57 -6.01 -3.29
CA LEU A 100 20.52 -6.70 -2.54
C LEU A 100 19.20 -6.73 -3.33
N ARG A 101 18.87 -5.65 -4.03
CA ARG A 101 17.71 -5.64 -4.94
C ARG A 101 17.84 -6.69 -6.04
N GLU A 102 19.02 -6.83 -6.65
CA GLU A 102 19.28 -7.86 -7.66
C GLU A 102 19.09 -9.27 -7.11
N GLU A 103 19.62 -9.55 -5.92
CA GLU A 103 19.43 -10.83 -5.25
C GLU A 103 17.96 -11.11 -4.97
N SER A 104 17.22 -10.10 -4.49
CA SER A 104 15.80 -10.24 -4.22
C SER A 104 14.96 -10.38 -5.50
N ILE A 105 15.33 -9.70 -6.59
CA ILE A 105 14.74 -9.89 -7.91
C ILE A 105 14.96 -11.33 -8.38
N GLU A 106 16.19 -11.83 -8.30
CA GLU A 106 16.48 -13.21 -8.70
C GLU A 106 15.67 -14.22 -7.88
N PHE A 107 15.56 -14.03 -6.58
CA PHE A 107 14.71 -14.87 -5.73
C PHE A 107 13.26 -14.85 -6.19
N ASN A 108 12.66 -13.68 -6.37
CA ASN A 108 11.23 -13.53 -6.73
C ASN A 108 10.91 -13.96 -8.16
N THR A 109 11.90 -13.91 -9.08
CA THR A 109 11.68 -14.28 -10.49
C THR A 109 12.04 -15.72 -10.80
N LYS A 110 13.06 -16.30 -10.13
CA LYS A 110 13.60 -17.63 -10.47
C LYS A 110 13.36 -18.69 -9.40
N LYS A 111 13.22 -18.31 -8.11
CA LYS A 111 13.10 -19.28 -7.01
C LYS A 111 11.68 -19.50 -6.55
N ILE A 112 10.80 -18.51 -6.69
CA ILE A 112 9.39 -18.62 -6.35
C ILE A 112 8.50 -18.32 -7.57
N ASN A 113 7.35 -18.98 -7.61
CA ASN A 113 6.34 -18.75 -8.65
C ASN A 113 5.09 -18.15 -8.00
N THR A 114 4.97 -16.83 -8.08
CA THR A 114 3.81 -16.06 -7.61
C THR A 114 3.11 -15.42 -8.80
N PHE A 115 1.83 -15.11 -8.64
CA PHE A 115 1.02 -14.44 -9.67
C PHE A 115 1.61 -13.09 -10.07
N GLY A 116 2.04 -12.30 -9.09
CA GLY A 116 2.63 -10.97 -9.30
C GLY A 116 3.84 -10.73 -8.41
N ILE A 117 4.47 -9.59 -8.62
CA ILE A 117 5.64 -9.13 -7.86
C ILE A 117 5.33 -7.76 -7.28
N ALA A 118 5.55 -7.59 -5.98
CA ALA A 118 5.49 -6.29 -5.32
C ALA A 118 6.91 -5.74 -5.06
N ILE A 119 7.07 -4.43 -5.23
CA ILE A 119 8.28 -3.70 -4.87
C ILE A 119 8.05 -3.09 -3.48
N GLY A 120 8.78 -3.61 -2.50
CA GLY A 120 8.65 -3.24 -1.09
C GLY A 120 9.93 -2.70 -0.48
N GLY A 121 9.90 -2.54 0.85
CA GLY A 121 10.98 -2.01 1.65
C GLY A 121 11.13 -0.49 1.55
N SER A 122 12.14 0.05 2.24
CA SER A 122 12.46 1.46 2.11
C SER A 122 13.04 1.76 0.72
N LEU A 123 12.49 2.78 0.08
CA LEU A 123 12.86 3.18 -1.29
C LEU A 123 13.74 4.44 -1.32
N GLY A 124 14.24 4.88 -0.17
CA GLY A 124 15.12 6.04 -0.08
C GLY A 124 14.62 7.16 0.84
N SER A 125 15.43 8.18 0.99
CA SER A 125 15.21 9.34 1.87
C SER A 125 14.45 10.49 1.19
N ASN A 126 14.42 10.49 -0.12
CA ASN A 126 13.84 11.54 -0.96
C ASN A 126 13.26 10.96 -2.26
N LYS A 127 12.54 11.80 -3.01
CA LYS A 127 11.85 11.36 -4.24
C LYS A 127 12.80 10.92 -5.35
N ASP A 128 13.96 11.52 -5.47
CA ASP A 128 14.91 11.19 -6.55
C ASP A 128 15.52 9.81 -6.31
N GLU A 129 15.94 9.55 -5.07
CA GLU A 129 16.44 8.22 -4.67
C GLU A 129 15.35 7.15 -4.82
N MET A 130 14.12 7.46 -4.43
CA MET A 130 12.96 6.57 -4.61
C MET A 130 12.76 6.23 -6.09
N LYS A 131 12.77 7.23 -6.98
CA LYS A 131 12.60 7.03 -8.42
C LYS A 131 13.72 6.18 -9.01
N ASP A 132 14.97 6.45 -8.62
CA ASP A 132 16.12 5.68 -9.06
C ASP A 132 16.02 4.19 -8.67
N ILE A 133 15.63 3.91 -7.44
CA ILE A 133 15.50 2.53 -6.94
C ILE A 133 14.30 1.80 -7.57
N VAL A 134 13.16 2.47 -7.76
CA VAL A 134 12.00 1.87 -8.43
C VAL A 134 12.32 1.58 -9.88
N HIS A 135 12.86 2.55 -10.62
CA HIS A 135 13.29 2.39 -12.00
C HIS A 135 14.32 1.24 -12.16
N PHE A 136 15.35 1.22 -11.31
CA PHE A 136 16.34 0.16 -11.29
C PHE A 136 15.71 -1.22 -11.07
N THR A 137 14.75 -1.32 -10.14
CA THR A 137 14.10 -2.59 -9.81
C THR A 137 13.17 -3.03 -10.94
N SER A 138 12.29 -2.13 -11.43
CA SER A 138 11.32 -2.44 -12.48
C SER A 138 11.98 -2.80 -13.80
N SER A 139 13.06 -2.11 -14.19
CA SER A 139 13.81 -2.37 -15.44
C SER A 139 14.41 -3.77 -15.54
N LYS A 140 14.51 -4.49 -14.41
CA LYS A 140 15.02 -5.86 -14.36
C LYS A 140 13.92 -6.92 -14.28
N LEU A 141 12.67 -6.50 -14.20
CA LEU A 141 11.51 -7.41 -14.23
C LEU A 141 11.07 -7.63 -15.68
N ASP A 142 10.59 -8.85 -15.93
CA ASP A 142 9.90 -9.13 -17.18
C ASP A 142 8.44 -8.66 -17.11
N ASN A 143 7.81 -8.44 -18.25
CA ASN A 143 6.42 -7.99 -18.35
C ASN A 143 5.43 -9.18 -18.30
N THR A 144 5.83 -10.33 -17.77
CA THR A 144 4.98 -11.54 -17.75
C THR A 144 4.06 -11.59 -16.55
N ARG A 145 4.40 -10.86 -15.48
CA ARG A 145 3.66 -10.80 -14.22
C ARG A 145 3.34 -9.36 -13.85
N PRO A 146 2.15 -9.09 -13.27
CA PRO A 146 1.83 -7.75 -12.79
C PRO A 146 2.76 -7.31 -11.66
N VAL A 147 3.10 -6.02 -11.68
CA VAL A 147 3.98 -5.38 -10.71
C VAL A 147 3.19 -4.41 -9.85
N HIS A 148 3.32 -4.54 -8.54
CA HIS A 148 2.69 -3.69 -7.54
C HIS A 148 3.72 -2.86 -6.78
N LEU A 149 3.51 -1.54 -6.67
CA LEU A 149 4.38 -0.66 -5.89
C LEU A 149 3.74 -0.33 -4.54
N LEU A 150 4.35 -0.82 -3.45
CA LEU A 150 3.81 -0.70 -2.10
C LEU A 150 3.96 0.71 -1.52
N GLY A 151 2.85 1.25 -1.01
CA GLY A 151 2.83 2.47 -0.19
C GLY A 151 3.03 3.80 -0.94
N ILE A 152 3.09 3.78 -2.25
CA ILE A 152 3.30 4.96 -3.11
C ILE A 152 2.03 5.27 -3.91
N GLY A 153 1.58 6.53 -3.89
CA GLY A 153 0.34 6.92 -4.59
C GLY A 153 0.14 8.43 -4.63
N ASP A 154 1.21 9.23 -4.62
CA ASP A 154 1.13 10.62 -5.07
C ASP A 154 0.82 10.62 -6.58
N PRO A 155 -0.16 11.41 -7.07
CA PRO A 155 -0.56 11.39 -8.49
C PRO A 155 0.60 11.59 -9.49
N ARG A 156 1.63 12.35 -9.13
CA ARG A 156 2.81 12.56 -9.98
C ARG A 156 3.69 11.33 -10.03
N ASP A 157 3.87 10.68 -8.88
CA ASP A 157 4.69 9.46 -8.79
C ASP A 157 4.00 8.31 -9.54
N ILE A 158 2.67 8.22 -9.51
CA ILE A 158 1.91 7.23 -10.29
C ILE A 158 2.22 7.37 -11.79
N TRP A 159 2.19 8.59 -12.34
CA TRP A 159 2.51 8.82 -13.74
C TRP A 159 3.93 8.35 -14.11
N ASP A 160 4.91 8.70 -13.29
CA ASP A 160 6.30 8.32 -13.52
C ASP A 160 6.46 6.80 -13.46
N PHE A 161 5.86 6.15 -12.47
CA PHE A 161 6.04 4.71 -12.27
C PHE A 161 5.20 3.81 -13.19
N VAL A 162 4.07 4.29 -13.70
CA VAL A 162 3.37 3.60 -14.80
C VAL A 162 4.26 3.55 -16.04
N ALA A 163 5.03 4.61 -16.33
CA ALA A 163 6.01 4.60 -17.41
C ALA A 163 7.15 3.61 -17.16
N ASP A 164 7.46 3.31 -15.90
CA ASP A 164 8.43 2.30 -15.48
C ASP A 164 7.85 0.86 -15.44
N GLY A 165 6.59 0.66 -15.83
CA GLY A 165 5.96 -0.66 -15.92
C GLY A 165 5.29 -1.13 -14.62
N ILE A 166 4.95 -0.23 -13.70
CA ILE A 166 4.15 -0.56 -12.53
C ILE A 166 2.67 -0.60 -12.89
N ASP A 167 1.97 -1.66 -12.51
CA ASP A 167 0.56 -1.90 -12.85
C ASP A 167 -0.41 -1.43 -11.77
N THR A 168 -0.04 -1.59 -10.50
CA THR A 168 -0.92 -1.29 -9.37
C THR A 168 -0.19 -0.62 -8.20
N PHE A 169 -0.95 0.15 -7.41
CA PHE A 169 -0.44 0.96 -6.32
C PHE A 169 -1.37 0.87 -5.10
N ASP A 170 -0.83 1.03 -3.91
CA ASP A 170 -1.59 1.35 -2.72
C ASP A 170 -1.03 2.61 -2.04
N CYS A 171 -1.89 3.41 -1.42
CA CYS A 171 -1.42 4.57 -0.68
C CYS A 171 -2.44 5.02 0.37
N VAL A 172 -1.95 5.35 1.56
CA VAL A 172 -2.78 5.92 2.62
C VAL A 172 -3.09 7.40 2.43
N SER A 173 -2.39 8.09 1.51
CA SER A 173 -2.51 9.55 1.35
C SER A 173 -3.93 10.03 1.08
N PRO A 174 -4.73 9.44 0.18
CA PRO A 174 -6.08 9.89 -0.09
C PRO A 174 -6.97 9.86 1.17
N THR A 175 -7.01 8.73 1.84
CA THR A 175 -7.82 8.57 3.06
C THR A 175 -7.29 9.43 4.21
N ARG A 176 -5.98 9.60 4.33
CA ARG A 176 -5.35 10.47 5.33
C ARG A 176 -5.71 11.93 5.07
N ILE A 177 -5.61 12.42 3.84
CA ILE A 177 -5.98 13.78 3.43
C ILE A 177 -7.44 14.04 3.77
N ALA A 178 -8.35 13.15 3.41
CA ALA A 178 -9.77 13.25 3.70
C ALA A 178 -10.03 13.29 5.23
N ARG A 179 -9.43 12.41 6.02
CA ARG A 179 -9.58 12.40 7.49
C ARG A 179 -9.10 13.70 8.14
N HIS A 180 -8.14 14.40 7.53
CA HIS A 180 -7.66 15.68 8.03
C HIS A 180 -8.45 16.89 7.50
N GLY A 181 -9.52 16.65 6.73
CA GLY A 181 -10.41 17.70 6.21
C GLY A 181 -9.84 18.43 5.00
N SER A 182 -9.09 17.73 4.16
CA SER A 182 -8.59 18.28 2.90
C SER A 182 -9.06 17.43 1.73
N ALA A 183 -9.24 18.05 0.56
CA ALA A 183 -9.56 17.37 -0.69
C ALA A 183 -8.44 17.62 -1.71
N LEU A 184 -8.18 16.65 -2.58
CA LEU A 184 -7.27 16.82 -3.72
C LEU A 184 -7.96 17.72 -4.77
N VAL A 185 -7.19 18.56 -5.42
CA VAL A 185 -7.67 19.44 -6.50
C VAL A 185 -6.63 19.54 -7.60
N LYS A 186 -7.07 19.78 -8.83
CA LYS A 186 -6.20 20.04 -9.95
C LYS A 186 -5.38 21.32 -9.75
N GLY A 187 -4.25 21.41 -10.40
CA GLY A 187 -3.41 22.62 -10.46
C GLY A 187 -2.33 22.68 -9.39
N LYS A 188 -1.72 23.87 -9.25
CA LYS A 188 -0.49 24.07 -8.44
C LYS A 188 -0.66 23.78 -6.95
N GLN A 189 -1.85 23.94 -6.40
CA GLN A 189 -2.11 23.71 -4.98
C GLN A 189 -2.19 22.22 -4.63
N GLY A 190 -2.61 21.37 -5.58
CA GLY A 190 -2.75 19.91 -5.40
C GLY A 190 -3.76 19.48 -4.34
N LYS A 191 -4.03 20.30 -3.32
CA LYS A 191 -5.03 20.07 -2.27
C LYS A 191 -5.55 21.37 -1.67
N ILE A 192 -6.78 21.33 -1.15
CA ILE A 192 -7.39 22.41 -0.38
C ILE A 192 -7.79 21.91 1.01
N ASN A 193 -7.77 22.81 2.00
CA ASN A 193 -8.25 22.51 3.35
C ASN A 193 -9.72 22.95 3.46
N LEU A 194 -10.65 22.00 3.49
CA LEU A 194 -12.10 22.22 3.56
C LEU A 194 -12.56 22.87 4.88
N LYS A 195 -11.73 22.86 5.93
CA LYS A 195 -11.99 23.53 7.21
C LYS A 195 -11.68 25.02 7.17
N ASN A 196 -11.19 25.55 6.06
CA ASN A 196 -10.87 26.97 5.95
C ASN A 196 -12.14 27.82 5.91
N VAL A 197 -12.22 28.84 6.78
CA VAL A 197 -13.39 29.73 6.93
C VAL A 197 -13.81 30.43 5.63
N LYS A 198 -12.91 30.61 4.67
CA LYS A 198 -13.22 31.17 3.35
C LYS A 198 -14.30 30.38 2.59
N TYR A 199 -14.49 29.09 2.95
CA TYR A 199 -15.51 28.24 2.32
C TYR A 199 -16.88 28.29 2.99
N LYS A 200 -17.01 28.96 4.16
CA LYS A 200 -18.25 29.02 4.94
C LYS A 200 -19.49 29.39 4.13
N ASN A 201 -19.36 30.30 3.18
CA ASN A 201 -20.46 30.81 2.34
C ASN A 201 -20.23 30.53 0.85
N ASN A 202 -19.32 29.62 0.49
CA ASN A 202 -19.00 29.33 -0.90
C ASN A 202 -19.94 28.26 -1.46
N LEU A 203 -20.82 28.65 -2.37
CA LEU A 203 -21.82 27.78 -2.99
C LEU A 203 -21.30 26.99 -4.20
N ASN A 204 -20.05 27.16 -4.59
CA ASN A 204 -19.45 26.36 -5.66
C ASN A 204 -19.06 24.95 -5.14
N PRO A 205 -18.97 23.95 -6.03
CA PRO A 205 -18.40 22.65 -5.69
C PRO A 205 -16.88 22.78 -5.42
N ILE A 206 -16.25 21.67 -5.05
CA ILE A 206 -14.78 21.60 -4.91
C ILE A 206 -14.10 21.92 -6.25
N ASP A 207 -14.60 21.35 -7.34
CA ASP A 207 -14.14 21.55 -8.70
C ASP A 207 -15.34 21.58 -9.67
N ASN A 208 -15.48 22.69 -10.41
CA ASN A 208 -16.58 22.89 -11.36
C ASN A 208 -16.52 21.95 -12.58
N GLU A 209 -15.35 21.44 -12.91
CA GLU A 209 -15.14 20.51 -14.03
C GLU A 209 -15.24 19.04 -13.61
N CYS A 210 -15.34 18.76 -12.31
CA CYS A 210 -15.37 17.41 -11.77
C CYS A 210 -16.79 16.84 -11.82
N ASN A 211 -16.91 15.62 -12.33
CA ASN A 211 -18.17 14.90 -12.46
C ASN A 211 -18.46 13.91 -11.32
N CYS A 212 -17.66 13.90 -10.25
CA CYS A 212 -17.88 13.00 -9.11
C CYS A 212 -19.17 13.35 -8.35
N TYR A 213 -19.65 12.40 -7.55
CA TYR A 213 -20.87 12.55 -6.75
C TYR A 213 -20.80 13.77 -5.83
N THR A 214 -19.65 14.01 -5.19
CA THR A 214 -19.49 15.16 -4.29
C THR A 214 -19.64 16.48 -5.03
N CYS A 215 -18.95 16.68 -6.14
CA CYS A 215 -19.00 17.95 -6.88
C CYS A 215 -20.35 18.22 -7.53
N LYS A 216 -21.09 17.17 -7.93
CA LYS A 216 -22.44 17.33 -8.51
C LYS A 216 -23.51 17.69 -7.50
N ASN A 217 -23.35 17.30 -6.24
CA ASN A 217 -24.45 17.35 -5.27
C ASN A 217 -24.18 18.27 -4.07
N PHE A 218 -22.93 18.67 -3.81
CA PHE A 218 -22.57 19.39 -2.59
C PHE A 218 -21.68 20.59 -2.88
N THR A 219 -21.89 21.64 -2.07
CA THR A 219 -21.10 22.88 -2.13
C THR A 219 -19.96 22.87 -1.12
N LEU A 220 -18.95 23.70 -1.34
CA LEU A 220 -17.88 23.94 -0.38
C LEU A 220 -18.41 24.41 0.98
N ALA A 221 -19.48 25.24 0.99
CA ALA A 221 -20.13 25.67 2.23
C ALA A 221 -20.71 24.50 3.03
N TYR A 222 -21.34 23.54 2.37
CA TYR A 222 -21.88 22.36 3.03
C TYR A 222 -20.77 21.45 3.56
N LEU A 223 -19.71 21.23 2.78
CA LEU A 223 -18.55 20.47 3.23
C LEU A 223 -17.86 21.15 4.43
N TYR A 224 -17.66 22.46 4.38
CA TYR A 224 -17.14 23.22 5.53
C TYR A 224 -18.03 23.03 6.78
N HIS A 225 -19.34 23.07 6.64
CA HIS A 225 -20.29 22.83 7.73
C HIS A 225 -20.10 21.43 8.33
N LEU A 226 -20.05 20.38 7.49
CA LEU A 226 -19.86 19.00 7.95
C LEU A 226 -18.56 18.83 8.75
N PHE A 227 -17.45 19.39 8.27
CA PHE A 227 -16.19 19.36 9.01
C PHE A 227 -16.23 20.16 10.30
N SER A 228 -16.94 21.29 10.33
CA SER A 228 -17.12 22.12 11.54
C SER A 228 -17.98 21.41 12.58
N ALA A 229 -18.98 20.65 12.14
CA ALA A 229 -19.87 19.84 12.97
C ALA A 229 -19.27 18.46 13.32
N GLN A 230 -18.07 18.14 12.84
CA GLN A 230 -17.39 16.85 13.02
C GLN A 230 -18.18 15.65 12.49
N GLU A 231 -18.94 15.84 11.43
CA GLU A 231 -19.74 14.80 10.78
C GLU A 231 -18.86 13.89 9.91
N LEU A 232 -18.99 12.58 10.07
CA LEU A 232 -18.23 11.57 9.29
C LEU A 232 -18.50 11.67 7.79
N LEU A 233 -19.70 12.11 7.41
CA LEU A 233 -20.06 12.32 6.01
C LEU A 233 -19.10 13.29 5.30
N GLY A 234 -18.57 14.30 5.99
CA GLY A 234 -17.57 15.21 5.44
C GLY A 234 -16.31 14.50 4.98
N LEU A 235 -15.85 13.50 5.76
CA LEU A 235 -14.67 12.69 5.41
C LEU A 235 -14.94 11.82 4.17
N GLN A 236 -16.11 11.20 4.10
CA GLN A 236 -16.52 10.36 2.97
C GLN A 236 -16.64 11.18 1.68
N LEU A 237 -17.34 12.33 1.75
CA LEU A 237 -17.52 13.20 0.58
C LEU A 237 -16.20 13.78 0.07
N SER A 238 -15.26 14.10 0.96
CA SER A 238 -13.92 14.52 0.58
C SER A 238 -13.18 13.40 -0.14
N LEU A 239 -13.27 12.15 0.34
CA LEU A 239 -12.62 10.99 -0.28
C LEU A 239 -13.21 10.66 -1.66
N ILE A 240 -14.54 10.80 -1.82
CA ILE A 240 -15.23 10.54 -3.10
C ILE A 240 -14.77 11.49 -4.21
N HIS A 241 -14.32 12.70 -3.84
CA HIS A 241 -13.82 13.67 -4.83
C HIS A 241 -12.43 13.36 -5.39
N ILE A 242 -11.73 12.37 -4.89
CA ILE A 242 -10.38 12.00 -5.33
C ILE A 242 -10.33 11.50 -6.76
#